data_a6275613f333d90ad7ff652083400a5e
#
_entry.id   a6275613f333d90ad7ff652083400a5e
#
_cell.length_a   1.000
_cell.length_b   1.000
_cell.length_c   1.000
_cell.angle_alpha   90.00
_cell.angle_beta   90.00
_cell.angle_gamma   90.00
#
_symmetry.space_group_name_H-M   'P 1'
#
loop_
_entity.id
_entity.type
_entity.pdbx_description
1 polymer ?
#
loop_
_entity_poly.entity_id
_entity_poly.type
_entity_poly.pdbx_seq_one_letter_code
_entity_poly.pdbx_strand_id
1 'polypeptide(L)'
;MEDSYIPIDCIKEVSGWIKDGKTWKGLVWVCKATYEFNTKEKVRRYANHLTTLLKMFPDKPRDWYGLSHNPSIPFEYALASLELKWNLSRNPNIPFEYVLTYPNPSGSEWDWYGLSSNPSLSFEYVLAHPELPWNWSWLSSNPSLQIDFVLAHPELFDKWDWFELSCNPSLSFDFVLAHPELKWNLCWLSRNPSLPFDFVLAHPELNWNWYWLSSNPSIPFDFVLAHPDPPGGEWDWHGLSRNPSLSFDFVLAHPDPSRGKWDWSELSSNPSLPFDLVLAHPELNWDWKAISYNSFDKWR
;
A
#
# COMPACT_ATOMS: atom_id res chain seq x y z
N MET A 1 -36.48 4.20 13.51
CA MET A 1 -35.21 4.99 13.47
C MET A 1 -35.04 5.41 12.03
N GLU A 2 -35.33 6.68 11.79
CA GLU A 2 -35.46 7.27 10.47
C GLU A 2 -34.10 7.27 9.76
N ASP A 3 -34.11 6.75 8.53
CA ASP A 3 -32.97 6.81 7.61
C ASP A 3 -32.63 8.28 7.35
N SER A 4 -31.49 8.74 7.87
CA SER A 4 -30.95 10.08 7.55
C SER A 4 -30.45 10.06 6.09
N TYR A 5 -31.40 10.24 5.17
CA TYR A 5 -31.13 10.56 3.77
C TYR A 5 -30.45 11.95 3.72
N ILE A 6 -29.29 12.07 3.11
CA ILE A 6 -28.79 13.37 2.67
C ILE A 6 -29.73 13.78 1.53
N PRO A 7 -30.55 14.84 1.68
CA PRO A 7 -31.47 15.24 0.63
C PRO A 7 -30.71 15.53 -0.66
N ILE A 8 -31.28 15.12 -1.80
CA ILE A 8 -30.75 15.42 -3.15
C ILE A 8 -30.47 16.90 -3.34
N ASP A 9 -31.20 17.76 -2.66
CA ASP A 9 -31.02 19.23 -2.68
C ASP A 9 -29.71 19.67 -2.02
N CYS A 10 -29.23 19.01 -0.95
CA CYS A 10 -27.91 19.28 -0.39
C CYS A 10 -26.78 18.88 -1.36
N ILE A 11 -26.97 17.82 -2.14
CA ILE A 11 -26.00 17.40 -3.17
C ILE A 11 -25.99 18.43 -4.32
N LYS A 12 -27.14 19.00 -4.69
CA LYS A 12 -27.23 20.06 -5.71
C LYS A 12 -26.60 21.36 -5.25
N GLU A 13 -26.75 21.75 -3.97
CA GLU A 13 -26.07 22.92 -3.41
C GLU A 13 -24.55 22.73 -3.41
N VAL A 14 -24.05 21.58 -2.96
CA VAL A 14 -22.62 21.28 -2.96
C VAL A 14 -22.07 21.26 -4.40
N SER A 15 -22.85 20.77 -5.39
CA SER A 15 -22.43 20.75 -6.81
C SER A 15 -22.25 22.16 -7.41
N GLY A 16 -22.98 23.16 -6.91
CA GLY A 16 -22.82 24.58 -7.31
C GLY A 16 -21.48 25.20 -6.90
N TRP A 17 -20.81 24.64 -5.91
CA TRP A 17 -19.52 25.10 -5.38
C TRP A 17 -18.32 24.41 -6.01
N ILE A 18 -18.53 23.32 -6.77
CA ILE A 18 -17.45 22.54 -7.39
C ILE A 18 -17.11 23.13 -8.75
N LYS A 19 -16.22 24.13 -8.77
CA LYS A 19 -15.75 24.77 -10.02
C LYS A 19 -14.43 24.21 -10.56
N ASP A 20 -13.74 23.34 -9.81
CA ASP A 20 -12.48 22.75 -10.25
C ASP A 20 -12.26 21.31 -9.74
N GLY A 21 -11.33 20.57 -10.40
CA GLY A 21 -11.03 19.17 -10.08
C GLY A 21 -10.37 18.93 -8.71
N LYS A 22 -9.95 19.99 -7.97
CA LYS A 22 -9.41 19.86 -6.61
C LYS A 22 -10.53 19.59 -5.60
N THR A 23 -11.73 20.05 -5.89
CA THR A 23 -12.89 19.93 -5.00
C THR A 23 -13.50 18.53 -5.02
N TRP A 24 -13.23 17.70 -6.04
CA TRP A 24 -13.59 16.27 -6.03
C TRP A 24 -12.85 15.50 -4.93
N LYS A 25 -11.60 15.85 -4.62
CA LYS A 25 -10.90 15.29 -3.47
C LYS A 25 -11.65 15.63 -2.16
N GLY A 26 -12.26 16.80 -2.09
CA GLY A 26 -13.09 17.22 -0.96
C GLY A 26 -14.40 16.43 -0.83
N LEU A 27 -15.06 16.05 -1.94
CA LEU A 27 -16.31 15.28 -1.91
C LEU A 27 -16.06 13.82 -1.50
N VAL A 28 -14.97 13.24 -1.96
CA VAL A 28 -14.48 11.95 -1.45
C VAL A 28 -14.16 12.06 0.06
N TRP A 29 -13.72 13.22 0.52
CA TRP A 29 -13.43 13.51 1.91
C TRP A 29 -14.68 13.67 2.79
N VAL A 30 -15.70 14.35 2.31
CA VAL A 30 -17.01 14.44 3.01
C VAL A 30 -17.64 13.04 3.16
N CYS A 31 -17.45 12.17 2.16
CA CYS A 31 -17.82 10.75 2.30
C CYS A 31 -16.95 10.00 3.30
N LYS A 32 -15.68 10.39 3.51
CA LYS A 32 -14.81 9.82 4.55
C LYS A 32 -15.17 10.28 5.96
N ALA A 33 -15.63 11.51 6.16
CA ALA A 33 -16.02 12.04 7.48
C ALA A 33 -17.27 11.36 8.05
N THR A 34 -18.07 10.68 7.21
CA THR A 34 -19.16 9.82 7.64
C THR A 34 -18.70 8.35 7.86
N TYR A 35 -17.41 8.09 7.90
CA TYR A 35 -16.79 6.76 7.82
C TYR A 35 -16.72 6.00 9.16
N GLU A 36 -17.36 6.45 10.22
CA GLU A 36 -17.36 5.75 11.54
C GLU A 36 -18.29 4.53 11.63
N PHE A 37 -18.74 3.98 10.51
CA PHE A 37 -19.69 2.86 10.56
C PHE A 37 -19.24 1.64 9.74
N ASN A 38 -18.52 0.78 10.40
CA ASN A 38 -17.90 -0.45 9.92
C ASN A 38 -18.87 -1.63 9.84
N THR A 39 -19.58 -1.83 8.70
CA THR A 39 -20.19 -3.12 8.35
C THR A 39 -20.13 -3.34 6.84
N LYS A 40 -19.95 -4.61 6.40
CA LYS A 40 -19.96 -5.03 4.98
C LYS A 40 -21.18 -4.50 4.19
N GLU A 41 -22.31 -4.30 4.87
CA GLU A 41 -23.54 -3.80 4.30
C GLU A 41 -23.48 -2.31 3.97
N LYS A 42 -22.74 -1.53 4.77
CA LYS A 42 -22.50 -0.10 4.52
C LYS A 42 -21.52 0.14 3.38
N VAL A 43 -20.47 -0.69 3.25
CA VAL A 43 -19.58 -0.64 2.07
C VAL A 43 -20.39 -0.89 0.78
N ARG A 44 -21.35 -1.81 0.79
CA ARG A 44 -22.28 -2.03 -0.33
C ARG A 44 -23.17 -0.80 -0.62
N ARG A 45 -23.66 -0.11 0.41
CA ARG A 45 -24.43 1.15 0.25
C ARG A 45 -23.57 2.26 -0.35
N TYR A 46 -22.30 2.42 0.05
CA TYR A 46 -21.39 3.42 -0.52
C TYR A 46 -21.00 3.09 -1.96
N ALA A 47 -20.83 1.84 -2.32
CA ALA A 47 -20.65 1.42 -3.71
C ALA A 47 -21.82 1.90 -4.58
N ASN A 48 -23.06 1.73 -4.09
CA ASN A 48 -24.25 2.22 -4.79
C ASN A 48 -24.27 3.75 -4.90
N HIS A 49 -23.75 4.49 -3.91
CA HIS A 49 -23.69 5.95 -3.96
C HIS A 49 -22.69 6.46 -4.99
N LEU A 50 -21.49 5.86 -5.08
CA LEU A 50 -20.49 6.26 -6.07
C LEU A 50 -21.01 6.05 -7.49
N THR A 51 -21.58 4.88 -7.81
CA THR A 51 -22.16 4.60 -9.12
C THR A 51 -23.35 5.52 -9.44
N THR A 52 -24.15 5.88 -8.43
CA THR A 52 -25.22 6.85 -8.56
C THR A 52 -24.70 8.23 -8.92
N LEU A 53 -23.65 8.73 -8.22
CA LEU A 53 -23.01 9.99 -8.54
C LEU A 53 -22.43 10.00 -9.96
N LEU A 54 -21.81 8.91 -10.37
CA LEU A 54 -21.27 8.76 -11.73
C LEU A 54 -22.37 8.86 -12.80
N LYS A 55 -23.56 8.32 -12.53
CA LYS A 55 -24.72 8.41 -13.43
C LYS A 55 -25.37 9.79 -13.43
N MET A 56 -25.47 10.42 -12.26
CA MET A 56 -26.11 11.74 -12.12
C MET A 56 -25.31 12.90 -12.75
N PHE A 57 -23.98 12.75 -12.81
CA PHE A 57 -23.08 13.81 -13.27
C PHE A 57 -22.15 13.30 -14.38
N PRO A 58 -22.69 12.92 -15.56
CA PRO A 58 -21.90 12.32 -16.65
C PRO A 58 -20.83 13.25 -17.21
N ASP A 59 -21.05 14.56 -17.17
CA ASP A 59 -20.17 15.58 -17.77
C ASP A 59 -19.02 16.03 -16.87
N LYS A 60 -18.92 15.51 -15.64
CA LYS A 60 -17.85 15.89 -14.72
C LYS A 60 -16.54 15.15 -15.05
N PRO A 61 -15.39 15.84 -14.96
CA PRO A 61 -14.10 15.21 -15.21
C PRO A 61 -13.86 14.08 -14.23
N ARG A 62 -13.34 12.95 -14.72
CA ARG A 62 -13.14 11.72 -13.95
C ARG A 62 -11.74 11.21 -14.13
N ASP A 63 -11.18 10.70 -13.04
CA ASP A 63 -10.00 9.86 -13.08
C ASP A 63 -10.42 8.40 -13.30
N TRP A 64 -10.47 7.97 -14.55
CA TRP A 64 -10.84 6.59 -14.91
C TRP A 64 -9.85 5.56 -14.40
N TYR A 65 -8.58 5.93 -14.27
CA TYR A 65 -7.56 5.07 -13.69
C TYR A 65 -7.86 4.82 -12.20
N GLY A 66 -8.08 5.87 -11.42
CA GLY A 66 -8.45 5.74 -10.00
C GLY A 66 -9.77 4.99 -9.79
N LEU A 67 -10.78 5.25 -10.63
CA LEU A 67 -12.07 4.55 -10.56
C LEU A 67 -11.94 3.07 -10.88
N SER A 68 -11.07 2.69 -11.82
CA SER A 68 -10.84 1.29 -12.18
C SER A 68 -10.27 0.46 -11.02
N HIS A 69 -9.49 1.08 -10.14
CA HIS A 69 -8.91 0.43 -8.95
C HIS A 69 -9.84 0.47 -7.73
N ASN A 70 -10.94 1.21 -7.81
CA ASN A 70 -11.80 1.42 -6.66
C ASN A 70 -12.64 0.17 -6.37
N PRO A 71 -12.47 -0.49 -5.20
CA PRO A 71 -13.22 -1.70 -4.86
C PRO A 71 -14.73 -1.45 -4.67
N SER A 72 -15.14 -0.19 -4.57
CA SER A 72 -16.56 0.19 -4.50
C SER A 72 -17.22 0.25 -5.88
N ILE A 73 -16.48 0.11 -6.98
CA ILE A 73 -17.04 0.02 -8.33
C ILE A 73 -17.32 -1.45 -8.65
N PRO A 74 -18.60 -1.87 -8.74
CA PRO A 74 -18.94 -3.23 -9.15
C PRO A 74 -18.45 -3.49 -10.57
N PHE A 75 -17.96 -4.71 -10.82
CA PHE A 75 -17.50 -5.10 -12.14
C PHE A 75 -18.59 -4.96 -13.21
N GLU A 76 -19.81 -5.31 -12.88
CA GLU A 76 -20.99 -5.19 -13.78
C GLU A 76 -21.25 -3.74 -14.20
N TYR A 77 -20.97 -2.75 -13.32
CA TYR A 77 -21.09 -1.34 -13.66
C TYR A 77 -20.05 -0.92 -14.69
N ALA A 78 -18.81 -1.33 -14.50
CA ALA A 78 -17.73 -1.05 -15.44
C ALA A 78 -18.00 -1.74 -16.79
N LEU A 79 -18.49 -2.99 -16.76
CA LEU A 79 -18.86 -3.75 -17.95
C LEU A 79 -20.01 -3.12 -18.75
N ALA A 80 -21.02 -2.58 -18.06
CA ALA A 80 -22.15 -1.88 -18.70
C ALA A 80 -21.78 -0.53 -19.34
N SER A 81 -20.55 -0.07 -19.10
CA SER A 81 -20.05 1.25 -19.53
C SER A 81 -18.70 1.10 -20.25
N LEU A 82 -18.58 0.11 -21.13
CA LEU A 82 -17.32 -0.22 -21.85
C LEU A 82 -16.83 0.88 -22.79
N GLU A 83 -17.70 1.81 -23.19
CA GLU A 83 -17.33 3.01 -23.96
C GLU A 83 -16.44 3.97 -23.15
N LEU A 84 -16.38 3.80 -21.83
CA LEU A 84 -15.54 4.58 -20.95
C LEU A 84 -14.14 3.94 -20.84
N LYS A 85 -13.15 4.74 -20.50
CA LYS A 85 -11.72 4.34 -20.47
C LYS A 85 -11.35 3.54 -19.21
N TRP A 86 -12.05 2.43 -18.94
CA TRP A 86 -11.74 1.53 -17.83
C TRP A 86 -10.46 0.73 -18.05
N ASN A 87 -9.62 0.63 -17.03
CA ASN A 87 -8.61 -0.42 -16.93
C ASN A 87 -9.15 -1.54 -16.04
N LEU A 88 -9.94 -2.44 -16.63
CA LEU A 88 -10.60 -3.52 -15.90
C LEU A 88 -9.62 -4.51 -15.27
N SER A 89 -8.40 -4.62 -15.78
CA SER A 89 -7.37 -5.54 -15.29
C SER A 89 -7.01 -5.33 -13.82
N ARG A 90 -7.19 -4.10 -13.32
CA ARG A 90 -6.87 -3.73 -11.94
C ARG A 90 -8.09 -3.63 -11.03
N ASN A 91 -9.29 -3.93 -11.55
CA ASN A 91 -10.49 -3.94 -10.74
C ASN A 91 -10.48 -5.15 -9.79
N PRO A 92 -10.51 -4.95 -8.46
CA PRO A 92 -10.47 -6.07 -7.51
C PRO A 92 -11.74 -6.94 -7.52
N ASN A 93 -12.79 -6.52 -8.23
CA ASN A 93 -14.03 -7.30 -8.36
C ASN A 93 -14.09 -8.09 -9.68
N ILE A 94 -13.00 -8.12 -10.48
CA ILE A 94 -13.00 -8.84 -11.75
C ILE A 94 -13.14 -10.35 -11.54
N PRO A 95 -14.12 -11.03 -12.19
CA PRO A 95 -14.12 -12.48 -12.29
C PRO A 95 -13.06 -12.91 -13.32
N PHE A 96 -12.08 -13.72 -12.91
CA PHE A 96 -10.98 -14.11 -13.82
C PHE A 96 -11.47 -14.97 -15.00
N GLU A 97 -12.56 -15.69 -14.86
CA GLU A 97 -13.23 -16.43 -15.97
C GLU A 97 -13.64 -15.48 -17.11
N TYR A 98 -13.89 -14.20 -16.79
CA TYR A 98 -14.22 -13.18 -17.78
C TYR A 98 -13.03 -12.85 -18.69
N VAL A 99 -11.80 -12.94 -18.18
CA VAL A 99 -10.56 -12.68 -18.93
C VAL A 99 -10.44 -13.62 -20.13
N LEU A 100 -10.82 -14.90 -19.95
CA LEU A 100 -10.81 -15.91 -21.04
C LEU A 100 -11.94 -15.70 -22.04
N THR A 101 -13.12 -15.33 -21.53
CA THR A 101 -14.31 -15.20 -22.38
C THR A 101 -14.26 -13.97 -23.27
N TYR A 102 -13.62 -12.90 -22.78
CA TYR A 102 -13.57 -11.60 -23.44
C TYR A 102 -12.12 -11.11 -23.55
N PRO A 103 -11.34 -11.58 -24.57
CA PRO A 103 -9.93 -11.24 -24.68
C PRO A 103 -9.65 -9.75 -24.92
N ASN A 104 -10.63 -9.00 -25.43
CA ASN A 104 -10.52 -7.58 -25.73
C ASN A 104 -11.68 -6.76 -25.11
N PRO A 105 -11.75 -6.63 -23.78
CA PRO A 105 -12.75 -5.76 -23.17
C PRO A 105 -12.48 -4.30 -23.57
N SER A 106 -13.50 -3.54 -23.87
CA SER A 106 -13.37 -2.11 -24.26
C SER A 106 -12.51 -1.87 -25.53
N GLY A 107 -12.27 -2.89 -26.36
CA GLY A 107 -11.48 -2.77 -27.60
C GLY A 107 -9.97 -2.66 -27.39
N SER A 108 -9.45 -2.92 -26.20
CA SER A 108 -8.03 -3.01 -25.86
C SER A 108 -7.70 -4.37 -25.24
N GLU A 109 -6.45 -4.81 -25.39
CA GLU A 109 -5.97 -6.01 -24.72
C GLU A 109 -5.95 -5.84 -23.19
N TRP A 110 -5.99 -6.98 -22.48
CA TRP A 110 -5.81 -6.98 -21.03
C TRP A 110 -4.43 -6.47 -20.62
N ASP A 111 -4.39 -5.65 -19.58
CA ASP A 111 -3.15 -5.27 -18.91
C ASP A 111 -2.71 -6.42 -17.99
N TRP A 112 -1.79 -7.26 -18.47
CA TRP A 112 -1.28 -8.42 -17.76
C TRP A 112 -0.45 -8.05 -16.53
N TYR A 113 0.12 -6.84 -16.46
CA TYR A 113 0.71 -6.30 -15.24
C TYR A 113 -0.37 -6.09 -14.17
N GLY A 114 -1.48 -5.47 -14.59
CA GLY A 114 -2.64 -5.25 -13.72
C GLY A 114 -3.30 -6.54 -13.25
N LEU A 115 -3.50 -7.53 -14.14
CA LEU A 115 -4.07 -8.83 -13.79
C LEU A 115 -3.16 -9.62 -12.85
N SER A 116 -1.84 -9.65 -13.12
CA SER A 116 -0.86 -10.38 -12.29
C SER A 116 -0.73 -9.80 -10.88
N SER A 117 -0.94 -8.49 -10.71
CA SER A 117 -0.91 -7.80 -9.41
C SER A 117 -2.27 -7.73 -8.72
N ASN A 118 -3.32 -8.25 -9.34
CA ASN A 118 -4.68 -8.12 -8.82
C ASN A 118 -4.86 -8.98 -7.55
N PRO A 119 -5.28 -8.40 -6.41
CA PRO A 119 -5.42 -9.14 -5.15
C PRO A 119 -6.52 -10.19 -5.16
N SER A 120 -7.42 -10.18 -6.16
CA SER A 120 -8.45 -11.20 -6.33
C SER A 120 -8.00 -12.41 -7.15
N LEU A 121 -6.76 -12.40 -7.66
CA LEU A 121 -6.21 -13.50 -8.43
C LEU A 121 -6.03 -14.75 -7.56
N SER A 122 -6.62 -15.89 -8.00
CA SER A 122 -6.30 -17.20 -7.45
C SER A 122 -5.09 -17.79 -8.18
N PHE A 123 -4.13 -18.32 -7.43
CA PHE A 123 -2.93 -18.93 -8.03
C PHE A 123 -3.24 -20.28 -8.69
N GLU A 124 -4.31 -20.97 -8.30
CA GLU A 124 -4.85 -22.13 -9.02
C GLU A 124 -5.29 -21.75 -10.44
N TYR A 125 -5.81 -20.51 -10.62
CA TYR A 125 -6.13 -20.01 -11.95
C TYR A 125 -4.87 -19.79 -12.80
N VAL A 126 -3.77 -19.33 -12.22
CA VAL A 126 -2.48 -19.19 -12.90
C VAL A 126 -1.97 -20.55 -13.36
N LEU A 127 -2.08 -21.59 -12.51
CA LEU A 127 -1.70 -22.97 -12.85
C LEU A 127 -2.57 -23.58 -13.94
N ALA A 128 -3.88 -23.30 -13.90
CA ALA A 128 -4.82 -23.82 -14.88
C ALA A 128 -4.62 -23.17 -16.29
N HIS A 129 -4.01 -21.98 -16.33
CA HIS A 129 -3.82 -21.21 -17.54
C HIS A 129 -2.37 -20.73 -17.71
N PRO A 130 -1.39 -21.64 -17.80
CA PRO A 130 0.03 -21.32 -17.95
C PRO A 130 0.38 -20.71 -19.31
N GLU A 131 -0.51 -20.82 -20.29
CA GLU A 131 -0.39 -20.25 -21.64
C GLU A 131 -0.64 -18.72 -21.65
N LEU A 132 -1.28 -18.17 -20.61
CA LEU A 132 -1.54 -16.75 -20.54
C LEU A 132 -0.26 -15.97 -20.21
N PRO A 133 -0.11 -14.74 -20.72
CA PRO A 133 1.14 -13.99 -20.58
C PRO A 133 1.28 -13.33 -19.21
N TRP A 134 1.26 -14.14 -18.15
CA TRP A 134 1.46 -13.70 -16.78
C TRP A 134 2.79 -12.97 -16.60
N ASN A 135 2.76 -11.87 -15.84
CA ASN A 135 3.97 -11.20 -15.41
C ASN A 135 4.43 -11.77 -14.07
N TRP A 136 5.49 -12.59 -14.08
CA TRP A 136 5.96 -13.34 -12.92
C TRP A 136 6.55 -12.44 -11.82
N SER A 137 7.11 -11.27 -12.15
CA SER A 137 7.55 -10.30 -11.14
C SER A 137 6.35 -9.78 -10.34
N TRP A 138 5.26 -9.39 -11.03
CA TRP A 138 4.02 -8.95 -10.36
C TRP A 138 3.26 -10.07 -9.66
N LEU A 139 3.34 -11.32 -10.15
CA LEU A 139 2.83 -12.48 -9.43
C LEU A 139 3.61 -12.69 -8.13
N SER A 140 4.94 -12.55 -8.17
CA SER A 140 5.82 -12.72 -6.99
C SER A 140 5.56 -11.68 -5.90
N SER A 141 5.18 -10.46 -6.28
CA SER A 141 4.83 -9.39 -5.33
C SER A 141 3.33 -9.36 -4.96
N ASN A 142 2.51 -10.23 -5.56
CA ASN A 142 1.07 -10.23 -5.32
C ASN A 142 0.76 -10.59 -3.84
N PRO A 143 0.00 -9.74 -3.11
CA PRO A 143 -0.29 -9.99 -1.68
C PRO A 143 -1.18 -11.22 -1.43
N SER A 144 -1.87 -11.74 -2.46
CA SER A 144 -2.65 -12.98 -2.34
C SER A 144 -1.82 -14.26 -2.51
N LEU A 145 -0.56 -14.13 -2.94
CA LEU A 145 0.36 -15.27 -3.04
C LEU A 145 0.67 -15.83 -1.66
N GLN A 146 0.37 -17.10 -1.45
CA GLN A 146 0.80 -17.83 -0.26
C GLN A 146 2.15 -18.50 -0.56
N ILE A 147 3.11 -18.38 0.35
CA ILE A 147 4.45 -18.93 0.12
C ILE A 147 4.43 -20.46 -0.03
N ASP A 148 3.48 -21.15 0.63
CA ASP A 148 3.28 -22.59 0.51
C ASP A 148 2.95 -23.00 -0.94
N PHE A 149 2.30 -22.11 -1.70
CA PHE A 149 2.05 -22.33 -3.13
C PHE A 149 3.36 -22.38 -3.93
N VAL A 150 4.31 -21.50 -3.62
CA VAL A 150 5.61 -21.48 -4.29
C VAL A 150 6.35 -22.81 -4.03
N LEU A 151 6.25 -23.35 -2.81
CA LEU A 151 6.84 -24.62 -2.44
C LEU A 151 6.20 -25.83 -3.11
N ALA A 152 4.88 -25.82 -3.19
CA ALA A 152 4.13 -26.91 -3.80
C ALA A 152 4.45 -27.05 -5.29
N HIS A 153 5.03 -26.01 -5.91
CA HIS A 153 5.29 -25.91 -7.34
C HIS A 153 6.76 -25.63 -7.68
N PRO A 154 7.70 -26.56 -7.34
CA PRO A 154 9.12 -26.36 -7.62
C PRO A 154 9.45 -26.25 -9.11
N GLU A 155 8.60 -26.78 -9.99
CA GLU A 155 8.70 -26.63 -11.43
C GLU A 155 8.58 -25.18 -11.93
N LEU A 156 8.08 -24.27 -11.05
CA LEU A 156 7.94 -22.84 -11.34
C LEU A 156 9.08 -21.99 -10.74
N PHE A 157 10.04 -22.59 -10.01
CA PHE A 157 11.09 -21.84 -9.31
C PHE A 157 11.91 -20.91 -10.20
N ASP A 158 12.14 -21.27 -11.44
CA ASP A 158 12.86 -20.42 -12.40
C ASP A 158 12.01 -19.27 -12.96
N LYS A 159 10.70 -19.29 -12.76
CA LYS A 159 9.79 -18.22 -13.20
C LYS A 159 9.62 -17.15 -12.14
N TRP A 160 9.71 -17.53 -10.84
CA TRP A 160 9.54 -16.59 -9.74
C TRP A 160 10.64 -15.53 -9.72
N ASP A 161 10.24 -14.31 -9.46
CA ASP A 161 11.15 -13.22 -9.14
C ASP A 161 11.48 -13.27 -7.64
N TRP A 162 12.64 -13.83 -7.30
CA TRP A 162 13.09 -14.01 -5.91
C TRP A 162 13.36 -12.70 -5.19
N PHE A 163 13.58 -11.63 -5.95
CA PHE A 163 13.70 -10.29 -5.44
C PHE A 163 12.34 -9.80 -4.90
N GLU A 164 11.28 -9.93 -5.69
CA GLU A 164 9.92 -9.59 -5.30
C GLU A 164 9.37 -10.54 -4.23
N LEU A 165 9.67 -11.84 -4.29
CA LEU A 165 9.30 -12.79 -3.23
C LEU A 165 9.93 -12.42 -1.88
N SER A 166 11.20 -11.96 -1.88
CA SER A 166 11.88 -11.57 -0.64
C SER A 166 11.21 -10.39 0.08
N CYS A 167 10.52 -9.50 -0.64
CA CYS A 167 9.77 -8.41 -0.03
C CYS A 167 8.25 -8.67 0.08
N ASN A 168 7.78 -9.84 -0.34
CA ASN A 168 6.35 -10.17 -0.25
C ASN A 168 5.91 -10.25 1.22
N PRO A 169 4.84 -9.52 1.64
CA PRO A 169 4.40 -9.51 3.03
C PRO A 169 3.84 -10.84 3.54
N SER A 170 3.50 -11.78 2.64
CA SER A 170 3.06 -13.13 3.02
C SER A 170 4.22 -14.09 3.36
N LEU A 171 5.48 -13.66 3.15
CA LEU A 171 6.65 -14.48 3.42
C LEU A 171 6.81 -14.77 4.92
N SER A 172 6.91 -16.07 5.27
CA SER A 172 7.32 -16.52 6.60
C SER A 172 8.85 -16.59 6.69
N PHE A 173 9.43 -16.04 7.78
CA PHE A 173 10.88 -16.09 7.98
C PHE A 173 11.38 -17.45 8.45
N ASP A 174 10.54 -18.26 9.10
CA ASP A 174 10.84 -19.67 9.36
C ASP A 174 11.06 -20.43 8.05
N PHE A 175 10.32 -20.04 7.02
CA PHE A 175 10.49 -20.60 5.69
C PHE A 175 11.83 -20.20 5.05
N VAL A 176 12.25 -18.95 5.21
CA VAL A 176 13.57 -18.48 4.73
C VAL A 176 14.69 -19.32 5.35
N LEU A 177 14.59 -19.65 6.65
CA LEU A 177 15.56 -20.50 7.34
C LEU A 177 15.52 -21.94 6.88
N ALA A 178 14.32 -22.47 6.65
CA ALA A 178 14.16 -23.87 6.21
C ALA A 178 14.67 -24.08 4.78
N HIS A 179 14.77 -23.01 3.98
CA HIS A 179 15.16 -23.06 2.58
C HIS A 179 16.28 -22.07 2.22
N PRO A 180 17.45 -22.17 2.86
CA PRO A 180 18.59 -21.27 2.59
C PRO A 180 19.18 -21.47 1.18
N GLU A 181 18.86 -22.58 0.50
CA GLU A 181 19.26 -22.87 -0.88
C GLU A 181 18.52 -22.02 -1.92
N LEU A 182 17.41 -21.41 -1.54
CA LEU A 182 16.63 -20.56 -2.44
C LEU A 182 17.31 -19.18 -2.60
N LYS A 183 17.01 -18.49 -3.72
CA LYS A 183 17.71 -17.28 -4.15
C LYS A 183 17.23 -16.03 -3.39
N TRP A 184 17.14 -16.08 -2.06
CA TRP A 184 16.69 -14.95 -1.24
C TRP A 184 17.59 -13.73 -1.43
N ASN A 185 16.96 -12.58 -1.55
CA ASN A 185 17.66 -11.30 -1.59
C ASN A 185 17.67 -10.66 -0.20
N LEU A 186 18.80 -10.71 0.51
CA LEU A 186 18.92 -10.21 1.89
C LEU A 186 18.63 -8.71 2.03
N CYS A 187 18.91 -7.92 0.99
CA CYS A 187 18.58 -6.51 0.98
C CYS A 187 17.05 -6.30 1.05
N TRP A 188 16.29 -7.09 0.29
CA TRP A 188 14.83 -7.01 0.26
C TRP A 188 14.18 -7.71 1.45
N LEU A 189 14.77 -8.78 1.96
CA LEU A 189 14.37 -9.36 3.24
C LEU A 189 14.50 -8.33 4.37
N SER A 190 15.59 -7.53 4.38
CA SER A 190 15.78 -6.46 5.37
C SER A 190 14.68 -5.38 5.31
N ARG A 191 14.05 -5.19 4.14
CA ARG A 191 12.95 -4.26 3.93
C ARG A 191 11.58 -4.87 4.20
N ASN A 192 11.47 -6.19 4.27
CA ASN A 192 10.19 -6.88 4.38
C ASN A 192 9.46 -6.46 5.67
N PRO A 193 8.20 -5.94 5.59
CA PRO A 193 7.47 -5.48 6.78
C PRO A 193 7.08 -6.61 7.72
N SER A 194 7.11 -7.87 7.26
CA SER A 194 6.83 -9.06 8.08
C SER A 194 8.08 -9.61 8.78
N LEU A 195 9.26 -9.01 8.58
CA LEU A 195 10.52 -9.46 9.20
C LEU A 195 10.42 -9.34 10.73
N PRO A 196 10.46 -10.48 11.49
CA PRO A 196 10.52 -10.42 12.93
C PRO A 196 11.90 -9.90 13.36
N PHE A 197 11.93 -8.94 14.27
CA PHE A 197 13.20 -8.37 14.67
C PHE A 197 14.09 -9.36 15.43
N ASP A 198 13.48 -10.21 16.26
CA ASP A 198 14.19 -11.31 16.94
C ASP A 198 14.92 -12.24 15.98
N PHE A 199 14.40 -12.37 14.75
CA PHE A 199 15.04 -13.12 13.69
C PHE A 199 16.36 -12.48 13.24
N VAL A 200 16.40 -11.15 13.10
CA VAL A 200 17.63 -10.41 12.75
C VAL A 200 18.71 -10.63 13.81
N LEU A 201 18.32 -10.62 15.09
CA LEU A 201 19.22 -10.85 16.22
C LEU A 201 19.74 -12.28 16.30
N ALA A 202 18.87 -13.25 16.02
CA ALA A 202 19.21 -14.65 16.06
C ALA A 202 20.14 -15.06 14.90
N HIS A 203 20.15 -14.28 13.81
CA HIS A 203 20.88 -14.58 12.58
C HIS A 203 21.81 -13.44 12.13
N PRO A 204 22.77 -13.03 12.97
CA PRO A 204 23.74 -11.96 12.61
C PRO A 204 24.71 -12.38 11.50
N GLU A 205 24.82 -13.69 11.23
CA GLU A 205 25.60 -14.25 10.12
C GLU A 205 25.02 -13.92 8.74
N LEU A 206 23.74 -13.58 8.67
CA LEU A 206 23.12 -13.08 7.46
C LEU A 206 23.55 -11.63 7.24
N ASN A 207 23.99 -11.34 6.02
CA ASN A 207 24.46 -10.00 5.65
C ASN A 207 23.28 -9.04 5.50
N TRP A 208 22.64 -8.67 6.60
CA TRP A 208 21.52 -7.75 6.62
C TRP A 208 21.89 -6.38 6.04
N ASN A 209 20.96 -5.78 5.35
CA ASN A 209 21.12 -4.41 4.89
C ASN A 209 20.62 -3.43 5.97
N TRP A 210 21.54 -2.85 6.74
CA TRP A 210 21.22 -1.98 7.87
C TRP A 210 20.53 -0.68 7.49
N TYR A 211 20.74 -0.18 6.27
CA TYR A 211 19.96 0.95 5.73
C TYR A 211 18.45 0.63 5.71
N TRP A 212 18.10 -0.54 5.15
CA TRP A 212 16.70 -0.96 5.09
C TRP A 212 16.16 -1.43 6.45
N LEU A 213 16.95 -2.08 7.27
CA LEU A 213 16.55 -2.43 8.64
C LEU A 213 16.22 -1.19 9.46
N SER A 214 17.04 -0.14 9.37
CA SER A 214 16.81 1.10 10.09
C SER A 214 15.47 1.76 9.76
N SER A 215 15.02 1.64 8.52
CA SER A 215 13.72 2.17 8.07
C SER A 215 12.56 1.18 8.18
N ASN A 216 12.81 -0.06 8.59
CA ASN A 216 11.79 -1.10 8.63
C ASN A 216 10.81 -0.87 9.80
N PRO A 217 9.48 -0.81 9.55
CA PRO A 217 8.48 -0.57 10.58
C PRO A 217 8.39 -1.69 11.63
N SER A 218 8.89 -2.89 11.33
CA SER A 218 8.94 -4.00 12.28
C SER A 218 10.02 -3.86 13.34
N ILE A 219 10.98 -2.93 13.16
CA ILE A 219 12.06 -2.68 14.12
C ILE A 219 11.56 -1.66 15.15
N PRO A 220 11.33 -2.07 16.42
CA PRO A 220 10.93 -1.14 17.48
C PRO A 220 12.05 -0.15 17.78
N PHE A 221 11.71 1.13 17.92
CA PHE A 221 12.73 2.15 18.20
C PHE A 221 13.40 1.95 19.58
N ASP A 222 12.68 1.44 20.58
CA ASP A 222 13.26 1.10 21.90
C ASP A 222 14.39 0.10 21.78
N PHE A 223 14.34 -0.77 20.77
CA PHE A 223 15.42 -1.71 20.51
C PHE A 223 16.67 -0.98 19.97
N VAL A 224 16.50 -0.01 19.08
CA VAL A 224 17.61 0.80 18.56
C VAL A 224 18.36 1.47 19.72
N LEU A 225 17.62 1.95 20.72
CA LEU A 225 18.17 2.57 21.93
C LEU A 225 18.93 1.57 22.81
N ALA A 226 18.38 0.37 22.96
CA ALA A 226 19.00 -0.69 23.76
C ALA A 226 20.25 -1.27 23.10
N HIS A 227 20.34 -1.21 21.76
CA HIS A 227 21.42 -1.80 20.97
C HIS A 227 22.02 -0.77 20.01
N PRO A 228 22.72 0.24 20.52
CA PRO A 228 23.32 1.29 19.70
C PRO A 228 24.41 0.76 18.74
N ASP A 229 25.00 -0.40 19.08
CA ASP A 229 25.97 -1.14 18.28
C ASP A 229 25.41 -2.53 17.98
N PRO A 230 24.56 -2.68 16.96
CA PRO A 230 23.97 -3.98 16.66
C PRO A 230 25.01 -4.94 16.06
N PRO A 231 24.90 -6.25 16.32
CA PRO A 231 25.82 -7.22 15.77
C PRO A 231 25.73 -7.25 14.23
N GLY A 232 26.86 -7.12 13.56
CA GLY A 232 26.98 -7.25 12.11
C GLY A 232 26.72 -5.97 11.30
N GLY A 233 26.55 -4.80 11.93
CA GLY A 233 26.41 -3.54 11.20
C GLY A 233 26.20 -2.30 12.05
N GLU A 234 25.75 -1.25 11.42
CA GLU A 234 25.52 0.04 12.05
C GLU A 234 24.13 0.57 11.66
N TRP A 235 23.47 1.27 12.59
CA TRP A 235 22.21 1.95 12.28
C TRP A 235 22.43 3.09 11.28
N ASP A 236 21.60 3.12 10.26
CA ASP A 236 21.56 4.22 9.30
C ASP A 236 20.59 5.31 9.80
N TRP A 237 21.10 6.50 10.08
CA TRP A 237 20.34 7.60 10.65
C TRP A 237 19.31 8.20 9.69
N HIS A 238 19.57 8.15 8.39
CA HIS A 238 18.58 8.51 7.38
C HIS A 238 17.40 7.52 7.42
N GLY A 239 17.71 6.21 7.45
CA GLY A 239 16.70 5.14 7.62
C GLY A 239 15.92 5.28 8.92
N LEU A 240 16.59 5.52 10.07
CA LEU A 240 15.94 5.72 11.37
C LEU A 240 15.01 6.94 11.36
N SER A 241 15.40 8.03 10.68
CA SER A 241 14.55 9.22 10.56
C SER A 241 13.23 8.95 9.82
N ARG A 242 13.19 7.95 8.93
CA ARG A 242 11.98 7.48 8.23
C ARG A 242 11.17 6.46 9.01
N ASN A 243 11.77 5.80 10.00
CA ASN A 243 11.11 4.69 10.68
C ASN A 243 9.84 5.16 11.40
N PRO A 244 8.66 4.58 11.10
CA PRO A 244 7.40 4.99 11.72
C PRO A 244 7.29 4.59 13.20
N SER A 245 8.21 3.78 13.74
CA SER A 245 8.30 3.46 15.16
C SER A 245 9.11 4.49 15.97
N LEU A 246 9.74 5.48 15.30
CA LEU A 246 10.57 6.50 15.92
C LEU A 246 9.81 7.30 16.99
N SER A 247 10.40 7.42 18.18
CA SER A 247 9.94 8.32 19.23
C SER A 247 10.44 9.73 18.98
N PHE A 248 9.52 10.68 18.76
CA PHE A 248 9.89 12.10 18.60
C PHE A 248 10.34 12.76 19.92
N ASP A 249 9.93 12.24 21.08
CA ASP A 249 10.48 12.67 22.37
C ASP A 249 11.98 12.40 22.46
N PHE A 250 12.43 11.29 21.85
CA PHE A 250 13.85 10.99 21.76
C PHE A 250 14.59 11.95 20.81
N VAL A 251 13.98 12.31 19.68
CA VAL A 251 14.54 13.29 18.75
C VAL A 251 14.75 14.64 19.43
N LEU A 252 13.77 15.08 20.25
CA LEU A 252 13.86 16.33 21.01
C LEU A 252 14.96 16.29 22.08
N ALA A 253 15.05 15.15 22.80
CA ALA A 253 16.08 14.98 23.84
C ALA A 253 17.50 14.88 23.24
N HIS A 254 17.62 14.45 21.97
CA HIS A 254 18.89 14.21 21.28
C HIS A 254 18.87 14.83 19.88
N PRO A 255 18.82 16.17 19.77
CA PRO A 255 18.76 16.84 18.46
C PRO A 255 20.02 16.59 17.60
N ASP A 256 21.15 16.39 18.27
CA ASP A 256 22.45 16.03 17.67
C ASP A 256 22.96 14.73 18.32
N PRO A 257 22.50 13.55 17.89
CA PRO A 257 22.97 12.30 18.47
C PRO A 257 24.47 12.09 18.20
N SER A 258 25.19 11.60 19.21
CA SER A 258 26.67 11.48 19.22
C SER A 258 27.21 10.54 18.14
N ARG A 259 26.38 9.68 17.57
CA ARG A 259 26.77 8.63 16.60
C ARG A 259 26.25 8.87 15.19
N GLY A 260 25.53 9.95 14.92
CA GLY A 260 24.97 10.25 13.60
C GLY A 260 24.25 11.57 13.55
N LYS A 261 23.49 11.78 12.50
CA LYS A 261 22.69 12.98 12.30
C LYS A 261 21.30 12.61 11.83
N TRP A 262 20.30 13.23 12.44
CA TRP A 262 18.95 13.16 11.94
C TRP A 262 18.84 13.74 10.54
N ASP A 263 18.11 13.05 9.67
CA ASP A 263 17.67 13.62 8.39
C ASP A 263 16.35 14.38 8.61
N TRP A 264 16.42 15.69 8.67
CA TRP A 264 15.25 16.54 8.95
C TRP A 264 14.21 16.52 7.84
N SER A 265 14.60 16.24 6.59
CA SER A 265 13.64 16.04 5.51
C SER A 265 12.80 14.77 5.74
N GLU A 266 13.48 13.67 6.13
CA GLU A 266 12.81 12.40 6.44
C GLU A 266 12.00 12.50 7.75
N LEU A 267 12.50 13.16 8.79
CA LEU A 267 11.73 13.44 10.00
C LEU A 267 10.46 14.23 9.70
N SER A 268 10.57 15.24 8.82
CA SER A 268 9.43 16.08 8.43
C SER A 268 8.36 15.35 7.63
N SER A 269 8.75 14.30 6.89
CA SER A 269 7.84 13.43 6.13
C SER A 269 7.40 12.20 6.90
N ASN A 270 7.97 11.94 8.10
CA ASN A 270 7.68 10.75 8.88
C ASN A 270 6.19 10.69 9.26
N PRO A 271 5.48 9.58 8.98
CA PRO A 271 4.05 9.45 9.27
C PRO A 271 3.72 9.46 10.77
N SER A 272 4.73 9.29 11.64
CA SER A 272 4.58 9.35 13.09
C SER A 272 4.85 10.73 13.69
N LEU A 273 5.22 11.72 12.85
CA LEU A 273 5.47 13.09 13.31
C LEU A 273 4.20 13.69 13.92
N PRO A 274 4.22 14.09 15.22
CA PRO A 274 3.08 14.75 15.83
C PRO A 274 2.94 16.19 15.33
N PHE A 275 1.73 16.57 14.92
CA PHE A 275 1.44 17.93 14.48
C PHE A 275 1.76 18.97 15.57
N ASP A 276 1.35 18.68 16.81
CA ASP A 276 1.57 19.57 17.97
C ASP A 276 3.07 19.81 18.24
N LEU A 277 3.93 18.84 17.90
CA LEU A 277 5.36 18.98 18.02
C LEU A 277 5.92 20.04 17.08
N VAL A 278 5.46 20.04 15.84
CA VAL A 278 5.87 21.02 14.83
C VAL A 278 5.44 22.44 15.26
N LEU A 279 4.23 22.55 15.86
CA LEU A 279 3.74 23.83 16.39
C LEU A 279 4.53 24.30 17.61
N ALA A 280 4.93 23.38 18.50
CA ALA A 280 5.65 23.70 19.72
C ALA A 280 7.12 24.06 19.47
N HIS A 281 7.70 23.51 18.40
CA HIS A 281 9.14 23.65 18.07
C HIS A 281 9.37 24.10 16.60
N PRO A 282 8.85 25.27 16.21
CA PRO A 282 9.03 25.78 14.83
C PRO A 282 10.49 26.17 14.53
N GLU A 283 11.33 26.30 15.58
CA GLU A 283 12.76 26.64 15.51
C GLU A 283 13.63 25.46 15.06
N LEU A 284 13.10 24.22 15.09
CA LEU A 284 13.85 23.06 14.64
C LEU A 284 14.00 23.05 13.09
N ASN A 285 14.96 22.27 12.60
CA ASN A 285 15.33 22.25 11.19
C ASN A 285 14.31 21.53 10.28
N TRP A 286 13.01 21.78 10.50
CA TRP A 286 11.95 21.17 9.70
C TRP A 286 12.07 21.49 8.22
N ASP A 287 11.93 20.47 7.36
CA ASP A 287 11.73 20.69 5.92
C ASP A 287 10.24 20.98 5.67
N TRP A 288 9.90 22.26 5.53
CA TRP A 288 8.52 22.72 5.31
C TRP A 288 7.91 22.21 4.01
N LYS A 289 8.73 21.86 3.02
CA LYS A 289 8.25 21.21 1.80
C LYS A 289 7.83 19.77 2.11
N ALA A 290 8.64 19.02 2.83
CA ALA A 290 8.31 17.67 3.27
C ALA A 290 7.07 17.66 4.18
N ILE A 291 6.97 18.58 5.15
CA ILE A 291 5.77 18.77 6.00
C ILE A 291 4.51 18.98 5.17
N SER A 292 4.59 19.71 4.05
CA SER A 292 3.40 19.96 3.22
C SER A 292 2.80 18.68 2.57
N TYR A 293 3.54 17.59 2.55
CA TYR A 293 3.08 16.27 2.11
C TYR A 293 2.70 15.35 3.26
N ASN A 294 3.02 15.71 4.51
CA ASN A 294 2.66 14.90 5.68
C ASN A 294 1.15 14.98 5.93
N SER A 295 0.50 13.84 6.03
CA SER A 295 -0.95 13.77 6.24
C SER A 295 -1.35 14.00 7.71
N PHE A 296 -0.41 13.84 8.65
CA PHE A 296 -0.63 13.85 10.11
C PHE A 296 -1.79 12.92 10.54
N ASP A 297 -1.99 11.80 9.84
CA ASP A 297 -3.18 10.94 9.95
C ASP A 297 -3.30 10.18 11.29
N LYS A 298 -2.24 10.10 12.08
CA LYS A 298 -2.29 9.42 13.39
C LYS A 298 -3.11 10.16 14.46
N TRP A 299 -3.57 11.37 14.18
CA TRP A 299 -4.25 12.25 15.14
C TRP A 299 -5.71 12.56 14.75
N ARG A 300 -6.30 11.74 13.88
CA ARG A 300 -7.73 11.80 13.54
C ARG A 300 -8.52 10.66 14.16
#